data_cf9cbaa222b6710c5cc50cf0e360ff2f
#
_entry.id   cf9cbaa222b6710c5cc50cf0e360ff2f
#
_cell.length_a   1.000
_cell.length_b   1.000
_cell.length_c   1.000
_cell.angle_alpha   90.00
_cell.angle_beta   90.00
_cell.angle_gamma   90.00
#
_symmetry.space_group_name_H-M   'P 1'
#
loop_
_entity.id
_entity.type
_entity.pdbx_description
1 polymer ?
#
loop_
_entity_poly.entity_id
_entity_poly.type
_entity_poly.pdbx_seq_one_letter_code
_entity_poly.pdbx_strand_id
1 'polypeptide(L)'
;MVGNLYGNPHSASSPSALAGHRVDAIRERALRFFNADPDEFDLVFVSNATAAIKMVVECVRDYAASSNTPVWYGYHRDAHTSLVGVRELTKLHRCFTSDQEVETWINSGGIGGARSRQIGLFAYPGQSNMTGRRLPLNWYAVHCKAGFI
;
A
#
# COMPACT_ATOMS: atom_id res chain seq x y z
N MET A 1 16.23 -19.93 -26.28
CA MET A 1 15.66 -21.10 -25.60
C MET A 1 14.19 -20.81 -25.31
N VAL A 2 13.27 -21.37 -26.10
CA VAL A 2 11.83 -21.31 -25.82
C VAL A 2 11.45 -22.72 -25.39
N GLY A 3 11.64 -23.00 -24.10
CA GLY A 3 11.41 -24.34 -23.58
C GLY A 3 9.99 -24.65 -23.14
N ASN A 4 9.15 -23.65 -22.87
CA ASN A 4 7.81 -23.85 -22.34
C ASN A 4 6.79 -22.98 -23.06
N LEU A 5 5.67 -23.61 -23.48
CA LEU A 5 4.49 -22.91 -23.95
C LEU A 5 3.60 -22.66 -22.74
N TYR A 6 3.26 -21.37 -22.49
CA TYR A 6 2.33 -20.96 -21.46
C TYR A 6 0.98 -20.60 -22.09
N GLY A 7 -0.10 -21.10 -21.52
CA GLY A 7 -1.47 -20.79 -21.93
C GLY A 7 -2.15 -19.82 -20.97
N ASN A 8 -3.39 -19.47 -21.27
CA ASN A 8 -4.22 -18.72 -20.33
C ASN A 8 -4.46 -19.59 -19.08
N PRO A 9 -4.06 -19.14 -17.87
CA PRO A 9 -4.18 -19.94 -16.64
C PRO A 9 -5.61 -20.32 -16.27
N HIS A 10 -6.62 -19.70 -16.88
CA HIS A 10 -8.04 -19.98 -16.63
C HIS A 10 -8.64 -21.03 -17.57
N SER A 11 -7.86 -21.66 -18.45
CA SER A 11 -8.34 -22.74 -19.31
C SER A 11 -7.79 -24.11 -18.93
N ALA A 12 -8.51 -25.17 -19.29
CA ALA A 12 -8.19 -26.55 -18.90
C ALA A 12 -7.26 -27.23 -19.93
N SER A 13 -6.03 -26.74 -20.07
CA SER A 13 -5.01 -27.35 -20.93
C SER A 13 -3.67 -27.47 -20.19
N SER A 14 -2.80 -28.38 -20.64
CA SER A 14 -1.48 -28.52 -20.02
C SER A 14 -0.65 -27.23 -20.01
N PRO A 15 -0.61 -26.42 -21.08
CA PRO A 15 0.05 -25.12 -21.05
C PRO A 15 -0.58 -24.12 -20.07
N SER A 16 -1.89 -24.21 -19.87
CA SER A 16 -2.63 -23.37 -18.92
C SER A 16 -2.34 -23.78 -17.46
N ALA A 17 -2.35 -25.06 -17.17
CA ALA A 17 -1.97 -25.59 -15.86
C ALA A 17 -0.53 -25.19 -15.52
N LEU A 18 0.39 -25.30 -16.47
CA LEU A 18 1.78 -24.86 -16.29
C LEU A 18 1.88 -23.37 -15.98
N ALA A 19 1.08 -22.52 -16.67
CA ALA A 19 1.02 -21.08 -16.40
C ALA A 19 0.51 -20.80 -14.98
N GLY A 20 -0.57 -21.47 -14.55
CA GLY A 20 -1.12 -21.35 -13.19
C GLY A 20 -0.09 -21.71 -12.13
N HIS A 21 0.48 -22.89 -12.19
CA HIS A 21 1.54 -23.32 -11.26
C HIS A 21 2.73 -22.37 -11.20
N ARG A 22 3.09 -21.76 -12.35
CA ARG A 22 4.19 -20.79 -12.37
C ARG A 22 3.85 -19.52 -11.65
N VAL A 23 2.63 -19.01 -11.82
CA VAL A 23 2.14 -17.81 -11.11
C VAL A 23 2.11 -18.07 -9.61
N ASP A 24 1.56 -19.20 -9.18
CA ASP A 24 1.46 -19.56 -7.76
C ASP A 24 2.83 -19.71 -7.12
N ALA A 25 3.77 -20.38 -7.78
CA ALA A 25 5.15 -20.49 -7.31
C ALA A 25 5.87 -19.12 -7.19
N ILE A 26 5.52 -18.15 -8.03
CA ILE A 26 6.05 -16.79 -7.93
C ILE A 26 5.43 -16.04 -6.73
N ARG A 27 4.13 -16.19 -6.51
CA ARG A 27 3.44 -15.62 -5.33
C ARG A 27 4.07 -16.13 -4.03
N GLU A 28 4.22 -17.43 -3.87
CA GLU A 28 4.85 -18.04 -2.70
C GLU A 28 6.28 -17.55 -2.48
N ARG A 29 7.06 -17.43 -3.55
CA ARG A 29 8.44 -16.92 -3.44
C ARG A 29 8.49 -15.46 -3.00
N ALA A 30 7.56 -14.63 -3.50
CA ALA A 30 7.47 -13.24 -3.11
C ALA A 30 7.03 -13.09 -1.64
N LEU A 31 6.00 -13.82 -1.21
CA LEU A 31 5.57 -13.83 0.19
C LEU A 31 6.72 -14.26 1.12
N ARG A 32 7.45 -15.33 0.79
CA ARG A 32 8.63 -15.76 1.54
C ARG A 32 9.74 -14.70 1.59
N PHE A 33 9.98 -13.99 0.47
CA PHE A 33 10.98 -12.92 0.44
C PHE A 33 10.64 -11.78 1.40
N PHE A 34 9.36 -11.44 1.55
CA PHE A 34 8.89 -10.42 2.47
C PHE A 34 8.60 -10.93 3.88
N ASN A 35 8.85 -12.22 4.15
CA ASN A 35 8.47 -12.89 5.41
C ASN A 35 6.99 -12.67 5.77
N ALA A 36 6.14 -12.70 4.74
CA ALA A 36 4.70 -12.57 4.86
C ALA A 36 4.07 -13.97 4.93
N ASP A 37 3.25 -14.21 5.95
CA ASP A 37 2.57 -15.49 6.14
C ASP A 37 1.47 -15.64 5.07
N PRO A 38 1.46 -16.70 4.26
CA PRO A 38 0.43 -16.90 3.24
C PRO A 38 -0.98 -17.13 3.81
N ASP A 39 -1.12 -17.44 5.10
CA ASP A 39 -2.42 -17.55 5.77
C ASP A 39 -2.99 -16.16 6.14
N GLU A 40 -2.14 -15.13 6.20
CA GLU A 40 -2.53 -13.75 6.54
C GLU A 40 -2.42 -12.79 5.35
N PHE A 41 -1.58 -13.10 4.37
CA PHE A 41 -1.24 -12.20 3.27
C PHE A 41 -1.45 -12.87 1.92
N ASP A 42 -1.90 -12.09 0.96
CA ASP A 42 -1.97 -12.48 -0.44
C ASP A 42 -1.11 -11.54 -1.31
N LEU A 43 -0.65 -12.04 -2.45
CA LEU A 43 0.11 -11.27 -3.42
C LEU A 43 -0.73 -11.00 -4.66
N VAL A 44 -0.99 -9.73 -4.92
CA VAL A 44 -1.75 -9.28 -6.09
C VAL A 44 -0.83 -8.63 -7.11
N PHE A 45 -0.84 -9.13 -8.34
CA PHE A 45 -0.13 -8.51 -9.47
C PHE A 45 -0.98 -7.40 -10.07
N VAL A 46 -0.37 -6.22 -10.20
CA VAL A 46 -1.00 -5.05 -10.82
C VAL A 46 -0.12 -4.50 -11.94
N SER A 47 -0.68 -3.68 -12.82
CA SER A 47 0.02 -3.17 -14.00
C SER A 47 1.19 -2.24 -13.66
N ASN A 48 1.09 -1.49 -12.56
CA ASN A 48 2.12 -0.54 -12.10
C ASN A 48 1.82 -0.04 -10.68
N ALA A 49 2.74 0.74 -10.11
CA ALA A 49 2.60 1.29 -8.76
C ALA A 49 1.36 2.19 -8.60
N THR A 50 0.97 2.93 -9.62
CA THR A 50 -0.25 3.77 -9.57
C THR A 50 -1.50 2.91 -9.43
N ALA A 51 -1.57 1.76 -10.11
CA ALA A 51 -2.67 0.81 -9.97
C ALA A 51 -2.70 0.19 -8.57
N ALA A 52 -1.53 -0.15 -7.99
CA ALA A 52 -1.44 -0.61 -6.61
C ALA A 52 -1.95 0.43 -5.61
N ILE A 53 -1.54 1.68 -5.76
CA ILE A 53 -1.99 2.81 -4.91
C ILE A 53 -3.51 2.96 -4.99
N LYS A 54 -4.09 2.95 -6.20
CA LYS A 54 -5.54 3.04 -6.38
C LYS A 54 -6.28 1.91 -5.70
N MET A 55 -5.80 0.68 -5.85
CA MET A 55 -6.39 -0.49 -5.22
C MET A 55 -6.41 -0.36 -3.68
N VAL A 56 -5.29 0.05 -3.06
CA VAL A 56 -5.24 0.30 -1.61
C VAL A 56 -6.25 1.36 -1.19
N VAL A 57 -6.34 2.47 -1.94
CA VAL A 57 -7.28 3.55 -1.63
C VAL A 57 -8.74 3.09 -1.76
N GLU A 58 -9.06 2.30 -2.77
CA GLU A 58 -10.40 1.72 -2.96
C GLU A 58 -10.76 0.79 -1.79
N CYS A 59 -9.86 -0.11 -1.39
CA CYS A 59 -10.07 -0.98 -0.23
C CYS A 59 -10.32 -0.18 1.07
N VAL A 60 -9.52 0.86 1.31
CA VAL A 60 -9.69 1.74 2.49
C VAL A 60 -11.04 2.47 2.46
N ARG A 61 -11.46 2.96 1.30
CA ARG A 61 -12.77 3.62 1.14
C ARG A 61 -13.94 2.68 1.36
N ASP A 62 -13.87 1.47 0.79
CA ASP A 62 -14.93 0.47 0.95
C ASP A 62 -15.06 0.02 2.41
N TYR A 63 -13.93 -0.18 3.07
CA TYR A 63 -13.91 -0.47 4.51
C TYR A 63 -14.48 0.68 5.35
N ALA A 64 -14.11 1.91 5.03
CA ALA A 64 -14.64 3.10 5.69
C ALA A 64 -16.14 3.29 5.48
N ALA A 65 -16.63 3.02 4.26
CA ALA A 65 -18.05 3.07 3.94
C ALA A 65 -18.85 2.03 4.72
N SER A 66 -18.33 0.79 4.83
CA SER A 66 -19.00 -0.28 5.58
C SER A 66 -19.12 0.01 7.08
N SER A 67 -18.15 0.74 7.65
CA SER A 67 -18.10 1.14 9.06
C SER A 67 -18.66 2.55 9.33
N ASN A 68 -19.15 3.24 8.30
CA ASN A 68 -19.61 4.65 8.36
C ASN A 68 -18.59 5.57 9.03
N THR A 69 -17.31 5.36 8.72
CA THR A 69 -16.17 6.07 9.33
C THR A 69 -15.52 6.98 8.28
N PRO A 70 -15.24 8.26 8.58
CA PRO A 70 -14.57 9.14 7.62
C PRO A 70 -13.11 8.72 7.40
N VAL A 71 -12.65 8.85 6.14
CA VAL A 71 -11.26 8.62 5.76
C VAL A 71 -10.49 9.92 5.87
N TRP A 72 -9.36 9.87 6.58
CA TRP A 72 -8.34 10.91 6.58
C TRP A 72 -7.13 10.45 5.78
N TYR A 73 -6.56 11.35 4.99
CA TYR A 73 -5.38 11.08 4.18
C TYR A 73 -4.26 12.06 4.47
N GLY A 74 -3.07 11.56 4.84
CA GLY A 74 -1.86 12.34 4.96
C GLY A 74 -0.82 11.94 3.93
N TYR A 75 -0.06 12.91 3.42
CA TYR A 75 1.06 12.60 2.52
C TYR A 75 2.20 13.61 2.70
N HIS A 76 3.43 13.14 2.44
CA HIS A 76 4.59 14.01 2.43
C HIS A 76 4.69 14.73 1.07
N ARG A 77 5.14 15.99 1.06
CA ARG A 77 5.26 16.81 -0.16
C ARG A 77 6.16 16.21 -1.25
N ASP A 78 7.15 15.40 -0.85
CA ASP A 78 8.06 14.72 -1.78
C ASP A 78 7.45 13.45 -2.41
N ALA A 79 6.17 13.19 -2.15
CA ALA A 79 5.47 12.05 -2.72
C ALA A 79 5.26 12.22 -4.23
N HIS A 80 5.26 11.07 -4.93
CA HIS A 80 4.92 11.02 -6.34
C HIS A 80 3.47 11.49 -6.57
N THR A 81 3.19 12.04 -7.75
CA THR A 81 1.86 12.56 -8.12
C THR A 81 0.73 11.55 -7.96
N SER A 82 1.00 10.25 -8.13
CA SER A 82 0.03 9.17 -7.86
C SER A 82 -0.45 9.14 -6.41
N LEU A 83 0.42 9.47 -5.45
CA LEU A 83 0.07 9.59 -4.03
C LEU A 83 -0.58 10.95 -3.74
N VAL A 84 -0.05 12.03 -4.31
CA VAL A 84 -0.64 13.37 -4.15
C VAL A 84 -2.09 13.40 -4.64
N GLY A 85 -2.40 12.73 -5.75
CA GLY A 85 -3.74 12.66 -6.34
C GLY A 85 -4.79 11.99 -5.45
N VAL A 86 -4.38 11.15 -4.49
CA VAL A 86 -5.31 10.47 -3.55
C VAL A 86 -6.12 11.48 -2.71
N ARG A 87 -5.59 12.67 -2.47
CA ARG A 87 -6.30 13.75 -1.75
C ARG A 87 -7.67 14.09 -2.35
N GLU A 88 -7.83 13.95 -3.66
CA GLU A 88 -9.09 14.23 -4.37
C GLU A 88 -10.18 13.19 -4.03
N LEU A 89 -9.79 12.03 -3.51
CA LEU A 89 -10.68 10.93 -3.14
C LEU A 89 -11.08 10.96 -1.65
N THR A 90 -10.54 11.90 -0.87
CA THR A 90 -10.76 12.01 0.57
C THR A 90 -11.23 13.41 0.95
N LYS A 91 -12.22 13.50 1.86
CA LYS A 91 -12.72 14.81 2.33
C LYS A 91 -11.77 15.52 3.28
N LEU A 92 -10.98 14.73 4.02
CA LEU A 92 -10.03 15.21 5.02
C LEU A 92 -8.63 14.78 4.61
N HIS A 93 -7.76 15.74 4.31
CA HIS A 93 -6.37 15.43 3.96
C HIS A 93 -5.40 16.48 4.49
N ARG A 94 -4.12 16.09 4.61
CA ARG A 94 -3.02 16.95 5.01
C ARG A 94 -1.76 16.67 4.19
N CYS A 95 -1.14 17.71 3.66
CA CYS A 95 0.21 17.65 3.10
C CYS A 95 1.21 18.04 4.19
N PHE A 96 2.16 17.16 4.48
CA PHE A 96 3.29 17.43 5.35
C PHE A 96 4.43 18.03 4.52
N THR A 97 4.88 19.22 4.88
CA THR A 97 5.86 19.98 4.10
C THR A 97 7.31 19.74 4.54
N SER A 98 7.51 19.11 5.68
CA SER A 98 8.82 18.75 6.23
C SER A 98 8.77 17.47 7.06
N ASP A 99 9.96 16.85 7.24
CA ASP A 99 10.11 15.69 8.12
C ASP A 99 9.73 16.03 9.57
N GLN A 100 10.10 17.23 10.02
CA GLN A 100 9.76 17.71 11.37
C GLN A 100 8.25 17.77 11.62
N GLU A 101 7.46 18.16 10.62
CA GLU A 101 6.00 18.14 10.75
C GLU A 101 5.46 16.71 10.88
N VAL A 102 6.02 15.75 10.13
CA VAL A 102 5.66 14.33 10.24
C VAL A 102 6.02 13.81 11.62
N GLU A 103 7.22 14.04 12.09
CA GLU A 103 7.69 13.58 13.41
C GLU A 103 6.86 14.18 14.56
N THR A 104 6.57 15.48 14.48
CA THR A 104 5.70 16.13 15.46
C THR A 104 4.30 15.52 15.48
N TRP A 105 3.74 15.24 14.32
CA TRP A 105 2.44 14.60 14.19
C TRP A 105 2.46 13.16 14.73
N ILE A 106 3.48 12.37 14.39
CA ILE A 106 3.65 11.01 14.92
C ILE A 106 3.73 11.03 16.45
N ASN A 107 4.56 11.91 17.01
CA ASN A 107 4.77 12.05 18.45
C ASN A 107 3.50 12.55 19.19
N SER A 108 2.59 13.23 18.49
CA SER A 108 1.29 13.64 19.03
C SER A 108 0.19 12.56 18.94
N GLY A 109 0.55 11.32 18.53
CA GLY A 109 -0.34 10.18 18.42
C GLY A 109 -0.72 9.79 16.99
N GLY A 110 -0.29 10.53 15.98
CA GLY A 110 -0.48 10.18 14.55
C GLY A 110 -1.94 9.86 14.20
N ILE A 111 -2.16 8.83 13.37
CA ILE A 111 -3.48 8.35 12.95
C ILE A 111 -4.25 7.73 14.13
N GLY A 112 -3.53 7.16 15.09
CA GLY A 112 -4.08 6.40 16.22
C GLY A 112 -4.29 7.22 17.50
N GLY A 113 -4.22 8.55 17.46
CA GLY A 113 -4.45 9.39 18.64
C GLY A 113 -5.78 9.05 19.30
N ALA A 114 -5.81 8.98 20.64
CA ALA A 114 -6.88 8.44 21.50
C ALA A 114 -8.30 9.02 21.29
N ARG A 115 -8.50 9.89 20.32
CA ARG A 115 -9.77 10.53 19.97
C ARG A 115 -10.18 10.36 18.51
N SER A 116 -9.39 9.64 17.68
CA SER A 116 -9.68 9.52 16.27
C SER A 116 -10.61 8.34 16.01
N ARG A 117 -11.88 8.63 15.71
CA ARG A 117 -12.81 7.69 15.08
C ARG A 117 -12.68 7.75 13.55
N GLN A 118 -11.47 7.90 13.04
CA GLN A 118 -11.20 8.04 11.60
C GLN A 118 -10.34 6.88 11.14
N ILE A 119 -10.59 6.40 9.93
CA ILE A 119 -9.66 5.52 9.24
C ILE A 119 -8.63 6.41 8.58
N GLY A 120 -7.36 6.23 8.94
CA GLY A 120 -6.28 7.05 8.42
C GLY A 120 -5.40 6.29 7.43
N LEU A 121 -5.01 6.97 6.36
CA LEU A 121 -3.97 6.51 5.44
C LEU A 121 -2.88 7.58 5.38
N PHE A 122 -1.65 7.22 5.71
CA PHE A 122 -0.48 8.07 5.57
C PHE A 122 0.48 7.50 4.54
N ALA A 123 0.87 8.31 3.55
CA ALA A 123 1.74 7.88 2.47
C ALA A 123 2.95 8.81 2.30
N TYR A 124 4.12 8.21 2.16
CA TYR A 124 5.35 8.93 1.86
C TYR A 124 6.30 8.05 1.04
N PRO A 125 7.19 8.62 0.21
CA PRO A 125 8.16 7.84 -0.53
C PRO A 125 9.33 7.43 0.38
N GLY A 126 9.78 6.18 0.30
CA GLY A 126 11.04 5.79 0.93
C GLY A 126 12.23 6.51 0.31
N GLN A 127 12.11 6.85 -0.99
CA GLN A 127 13.04 7.70 -1.72
C GLN A 127 12.24 8.57 -2.71
N SER A 128 12.47 9.88 -2.69
CA SER A 128 11.85 10.79 -3.64
C SER A 128 12.37 10.53 -5.05
N ASN A 129 11.47 10.32 -6.01
CA ASN A 129 11.81 10.18 -7.42
C ASN A 129 12.22 11.51 -8.06
N MET A 130 11.91 12.65 -7.45
CA MET A 130 12.26 13.98 -7.95
C MET A 130 13.68 14.41 -7.53
N THR A 131 14.05 14.12 -6.29
CA THR A 131 15.30 14.63 -5.69
C THR A 131 16.29 13.52 -5.34
N GLY A 132 15.86 12.26 -5.34
CA GLY A 132 16.66 11.13 -4.84
C GLY A 132 16.82 11.09 -3.32
N ARG A 133 16.26 12.06 -2.58
CA ARG A 133 16.34 12.12 -1.12
C ARG A 133 15.65 10.90 -0.50
N ARG A 134 16.30 10.26 0.44
CA ARG A 134 15.72 9.19 1.26
C ARG A 134 15.01 9.80 2.47
N LEU A 135 13.80 9.34 2.73
CA LEU A 135 13.02 9.71 3.90
C LEU A 135 13.17 8.65 5.00
N PRO A 136 12.93 9.00 6.27
CA PRO A 136 13.02 8.06 7.38
C PRO A 136 12.04 6.88 7.23
N LEU A 137 12.56 5.67 7.13
CA LEU A 137 11.73 4.47 6.97
C LEU A 137 11.06 4.03 8.27
N ASN A 138 11.49 4.53 9.42
CA ASN A 138 10.92 4.19 10.72
C ASN A 138 9.53 4.82 10.97
N TRP A 139 9.08 5.73 10.15
CA TRP A 139 7.76 6.35 10.33
C TRP A 139 6.61 5.33 10.23
N TYR A 140 6.74 4.28 9.42
CA TYR A 140 5.72 3.23 9.32
C TYR A 140 5.61 2.40 10.60
N ALA A 141 6.72 2.12 11.28
CA ALA A 141 6.78 1.22 12.43
C ALA A 141 6.04 1.77 13.66
N VAL A 142 5.85 3.08 13.74
CA VAL A 142 5.15 3.73 14.87
C VAL A 142 3.64 3.49 14.78
N HIS A 143 3.10 3.38 13.58
CA HIS A 143 1.66 3.18 13.35
C HIS A 143 1.22 1.72 13.48
N CYS A 144 2.09 0.76 13.11
CA CYS A 144 1.78 -0.67 13.25
C CYS A 144 1.64 -1.13 14.71
N LYS A 145 2.26 -0.42 15.67
CA LYS A 145 2.16 -0.74 17.11
C LYS A 145 0.83 -0.33 17.75
N ALA A 146 0.03 0.48 17.08
CA ALA A 146 -1.25 0.97 17.58
C ALA A 146 -2.45 0.08 17.18
N GLY A 147 -2.22 -1.10 16.61
CA GLY A 147 -3.29 -2.06 16.27
C GLY A 147 -4.10 -1.69 15.03
N PHE A 148 -3.52 -0.95 14.10
CA PHE A 148 -4.10 -0.68 12.78
C PHE A 148 -3.30 -1.45 11.71
N ILE A 149 -4.05 -2.15 10.86
CA ILE A 149 -3.56 -2.83 9.66
C ILE A 149 -3.03 -1.79 8.67
#